data_12c4dbc28cee065bdeeb088d52424805
#
_entry.id   12c4dbc28cee065bdeeb088d52424805
#
_cell.length_a   1.000
_cell.length_b   1.000
_cell.length_c   1.000
_cell.angle_alpha   90.00
_cell.angle_beta   90.00
_cell.angle_gamma   90.00
#
_symmetry.space_group_name_H-M   'P 1'
#
loop_
_entity.id
_entity.type
_entity.pdbx_description
1 polymer ?
#
loop_
_entity_poly.entity_id
_entity_poly.type
_entity_poly.pdbx_seq_one_letter_code
_entity_poly.pdbx_strand_id
1 'polypeptide(L)'
;MLEIKKLEATSVLSTLKAEYFSHTTDPLDGMWHFGFAPMAQHFGFYEHDQLVGFCCINSDDYLLQYYLSPHAMTSADELFALIAQDNSNVIGTINGAFVSTCDPKFLSMCLDNSTSIKVNALMYCGIHKAASKPANISLTEAFEDQIHTFVEFAAHAIGAPKEWLTSYFGNLIARRELFGYWEKGQLVASGECRKFDEHQTEFADLGMIVSPDYRGQGVATEVLRALILLASSQGLTPMCSTEKTNIPAQKAIAKADLLTHHRLLQVEFK
;
A
#
# COMPACT_ATOMS: atom_id res chain seq x y z
N MET A 1 16.34 -8.09 29.02
CA MET A 1 16.97 -7.08 28.11
C MET A 1 16.40 -7.34 26.73
N LEU A 2 15.99 -6.31 25.99
CA LEU A 2 15.48 -6.47 24.62
C LEU A 2 16.65 -6.66 23.64
N GLU A 3 16.51 -7.62 22.74
CA GLU A 3 17.43 -7.87 21.64
C GLU A 3 16.76 -7.59 20.30
N ILE A 4 17.49 -6.96 19.37
CA ILE A 4 17.03 -6.74 18.00
C ILE A 4 17.75 -7.73 17.10
N LYS A 5 17.01 -8.48 16.28
CA LYS A 5 17.56 -9.45 15.34
C LYS A 5 16.99 -9.23 13.95
N LYS A 6 17.83 -9.30 12.92
CA LYS A 6 17.39 -9.34 11.52
C LYS A 6 16.62 -10.63 11.27
N LEU A 7 15.52 -10.55 10.57
CA LEU A 7 14.66 -11.68 10.22
C LEU A 7 14.93 -12.15 8.79
N GLU A 8 15.17 -13.45 8.62
CA GLU A 8 15.32 -14.09 7.31
C GLU A 8 13.95 -14.47 6.71
N ALA A 9 12.94 -14.71 7.56
CA ALA A 9 11.60 -15.05 7.15
C ALA A 9 10.55 -14.24 7.92
N THR A 10 9.56 -13.73 7.22
CA THR A 10 8.49 -12.91 7.80
C THR A 10 7.32 -13.74 8.34
N SER A 11 7.27 -15.04 8.05
CA SER A 11 6.21 -15.94 8.52
C SER A 11 6.12 -16.02 10.06
N VAL A 12 7.24 -15.77 10.75
CA VAL A 12 7.27 -15.71 12.22
C VAL A 12 6.51 -14.50 12.80
N LEU A 13 6.18 -13.51 11.96
CA LEU A 13 5.50 -12.28 12.36
C LEU A 13 3.97 -12.39 12.29
N SER A 14 3.38 -13.50 11.88
CA SER A 14 1.94 -13.62 11.60
C SER A 14 1.08 -13.12 12.76
N THR A 15 1.34 -13.57 13.99
CA THR A 15 0.58 -13.14 15.18
C THR A 15 0.74 -11.65 15.46
N LEU A 16 1.99 -11.14 15.44
CA LEU A 16 2.28 -9.73 15.71
C LEU A 16 1.73 -8.81 14.61
N LYS A 17 1.70 -9.27 13.36
CA LYS A 17 1.04 -8.54 12.27
C LYS A 17 -0.47 -8.48 12.47
N ALA A 18 -1.10 -9.56 12.90
CA ALA A 18 -2.53 -9.55 13.23
C ALA A 18 -2.83 -8.53 14.34
N GLU A 19 -2.02 -8.49 15.40
CA GLU A 19 -2.12 -7.48 16.46
C GLU A 19 -1.90 -6.07 15.91
N TYR A 20 -0.85 -5.85 15.10
CA TYR A 20 -0.56 -4.56 14.48
C TYR A 20 -1.76 -4.03 13.67
N PHE A 21 -2.30 -4.83 12.77
CA PHE A 21 -3.46 -4.42 11.96
C PHE A 21 -4.74 -4.20 12.79
N SER A 22 -4.90 -4.89 13.92
CA SER A 22 -6.03 -4.66 14.81
C SER A 22 -6.01 -3.31 15.54
N HIS A 23 -4.85 -2.64 15.58
CA HIS A 23 -4.68 -1.33 16.20
C HIS A 23 -4.81 -0.16 15.21
N THR A 24 -4.90 -0.42 13.90
CA THR A 24 -5.15 0.63 12.91
C THR A 24 -6.62 1.04 12.96
N THR A 25 -6.89 2.33 12.70
CA THR A 25 -8.26 2.88 12.73
C THR A 25 -9.03 2.66 11.44
N ASP A 26 -8.31 2.49 10.36
CA ASP A 26 -8.79 2.26 8.99
C ASP A 26 -7.76 1.43 8.22
N PRO A 27 -8.09 0.89 7.03
CA PRO A 27 -7.16 0.07 6.26
C PRO A 27 -5.92 0.86 5.85
N LEU A 28 -4.79 0.19 5.96
CA LEU A 28 -3.51 0.69 5.45
C LEU A 28 -3.44 0.53 3.93
N ASP A 29 -2.61 1.34 3.30
CA ASP A 29 -2.39 1.36 1.86
C ASP A 29 -2.00 -0.02 1.30
N GLY A 30 -2.67 -0.44 0.22
CA GLY A 30 -2.45 -1.75 -0.39
C GLY A 30 -1.08 -1.88 -1.04
N MET A 31 -0.58 -0.84 -1.72
CA MET A 31 0.75 -0.90 -2.32
C MET A 31 1.86 -1.05 -1.27
N TRP A 32 1.70 -0.46 -0.09
CA TRP A 32 2.63 -0.68 1.03
C TRP A 32 2.59 -2.12 1.49
N HIS A 33 1.40 -2.71 1.56
CA HIS A 33 1.21 -4.10 1.98
C HIS A 33 1.71 -5.11 0.94
N PHE A 34 1.34 -4.94 -0.34
CA PHE A 34 1.67 -5.89 -1.41
C PHE A 34 3.05 -5.68 -2.04
N GLY A 35 3.53 -4.45 -2.09
CA GLY A 35 4.76 -4.06 -2.76
C GLY A 35 5.90 -3.74 -1.81
N PHE A 36 5.78 -2.70 -1.02
CA PHE A 36 6.93 -2.14 -0.33
C PHE A 36 7.32 -2.89 0.95
N ALA A 37 6.38 -3.23 1.82
CA ALA A 37 6.69 -3.92 3.06
C ALA A 37 7.28 -5.34 2.84
N PRO A 38 6.82 -6.17 1.88
CA PRO A 38 7.46 -7.46 1.60
C PRO A 38 8.90 -7.37 1.10
N MET A 39 9.25 -6.28 0.39
CA MET A 39 10.61 -6.05 -0.11
C MET A 39 11.54 -5.41 0.92
N ALA A 40 11.01 -4.94 2.03
CA ALA A 40 11.76 -4.27 3.08
C ALA A 40 12.58 -5.27 3.91
N GLN A 41 13.63 -4.78 4.55
CA GLN A 41 14.37 -5.53 5.54
C GLN A 41 13.60 -5.57 6.85
N HIS A 42 13.37 -6.78 7.39
CA HIS A 42 12.61 -6.97 8.61
C HIS A 42 13.51 -7.25 9.81
N PHE A 43 13.13 -6.70 10.97
CA PHE A 43 13.80 -6.91 12.25
C PHE A 43 12.78 -7.33 13.30
N GLY A 44 13.13 -8.30 14.13
CA GLY A 44 12.33 -8.75 15.28
C GLY A 44 12.90 -8.21 16.58
N PHE A 45 12.02 -7.88 17.50
CA PHE A 45 12.34 -7.45 18.86
C PHE A 45 12.06 -8.61 19.80
N TYR A 46 13.06 -9.03 20.58
CA TYR A 46 13.01 -10.21 21.42
C TYR A 46 13.24 -9.86 22.89
N GLU A 47 12.41 -10.39 23.76
CA GLU A 47 12.60 -10.38 25.20
C GLU A 47 12.59 -11.82 25.73
N HIS A 48 13.64 -12.25 26.43
CA HIS A 48 13.77 -13.64 26.92
C HIS A 48 13.51 -14.68 25.82
N ASP A 49 14.09 -14.47 24.64
CA ASP A 49 13.92 -15.29 23.43
C ASP A 49 12.50 -15.33 22.86
N GLN A 50 11.57 -14.55 23.39
CA GLN A 50 10.23 -14.37 22.82
C GLN A 50 10.19 -13.17 21.90
N LEU A 51 9.61 -13.36 20.71
CA LEU A 51 9.38 -12.30 19.74
C LEU A 51 8.20 -11.44 20.22
N VAL A 52 8.49 -10.19 20.60
CA VAL A 52 7.51 -9.25 21.17
C VAL A 52 7.18 -8.06 20.27
N GLY A 53 7.86 -7.92 19.14
CA GLY A 53 7.62 -6.81 18.21
C GLY A 53 8.46 -6.92 16.96
N PHE A 54 8.26 -6.00 16.03
CA PHE A 54 9.00 -5.94 14.77
C PHE A 54 9.03 -4.53 14.20
N CYS A 55 9.97 -4.30 13.29
CA CYS A 55 9.91 -3.21 12.33
C CYS A 55 10.35 -3.68 10.95
N CYS A 56 10.07 -2.90 9.91
CA CYS A 56 10.65 -3.09 8.60
C CYS A 56 11.12 -1.77 7.99
N ILE A 57 12.20 -1.84 7.20
CA ILE A 57 12.93 -0.69 6.70
C ILE A 57 13.18 -0.91 5.21
N ASN A 58 12.88 0.11 4.40
CA ASN A 58 13.13 0.05 2.95
C ASN A 58 14.61 0.31 2.60
N SER A 59 14.94 0.25 1.30
CA SER A 59 16.29 0.48 0.79
C SER A 59 16.81 1.91 0.96
N ASP A 60 15.95 2.86 1.30
CA ASP A 60 16.28 4.26 1.49
C ASP A 60 16.36 4.63 2.99
N ASP A 61 16.45 3.61 3.86
CA ASP A 61 16.56 3.72 5.31
C ASP A 61 15.36 4.40 5.98
N TYR A 62 14.13 4.19 5.44
CA TYR A 62 12.89 4.63 6.07
C TYR A 62 12.14 3.45 6.70
N LEU A 63 11.66 3.66 7.93
CA LEU A 63 10.72 2.76 8.59
C LEU A 63 9.38 2.75 7.84
N LEU A 64 8.87 1.55 7.53
CA LEU A 64 7.56 1.36 6.89
C LEU A 64 6.53 0.80 7.87
N GLN A 65 6.96 0.04 8.86
CA GLN A 65 6.14 -0.51 9.95
C GLN A 65 6.97 -0.54 11.22
N TYR A 66 6.32 -0.30 12.35
CA TYR A 66 6.86 -0.47 13.69
C TYR A 66 5.75 -0.96 14.61
N TYR A 67 6.02 -2.03 15.32
CA TYR A 67 5.09 -2.57 16.31
C TYR A 67 5.84 -3.18 17.49
N LEU A 68 5.42 -2.85 18.69
CA LEU A 68 5.80 -3.53 19.92
C LEU A 68 4.53 -3.92 20.66
N SER A 69 4.43 -5.21 21.04
CA SER A 69 3.28 -5.73 21.78
C SER A 69 3.11 -4.98 23.11
N PRO A 70 1.88 -4.65 23.52
CA PRO A 70 1.63 -4.01 24.82
C PRO A 70 2.01 -4.91 26.02
N HIS A 71 2.33 -6.19 25.76
CA HIS A 71 2.82 -7.13 26.78
C HIS A 71 4.34 -7.13 26.92
N ALA A 72 5.07 -6.39 26.07
CA ALA A 72 6.52 -6.23 26.19
C ALA A 72 6.85 -5.46 27.47
N MET A 73 7.99 -5.78 28.08
CA MET A 73 8.49 -5.08 29.25
C MET A 73 9.19 -3.77 28.87
N THR A 74 9.72 -3.69 27.67
CA THR A 74 10.36 -2.49 27.13
C THR A 74 9.30 -1.48 26.70
N SER A 75 9.55 -0.19 26.97
CA SER A 75 8.71 0.90 26.47
C SER A 75 8.81 1.02 24.94
N ALA A 76 7.65 1.10 24.26
CA ALA A 76 7.62 1.28 22.82
C ALA A 76 8.25 2.61 22.39
N ASP A 77 8.00 3.69 23.14
CA ASP A 77 8.52 5.02 22.85
C ASP A 77 10.05 5.08 23.04
N GLU A 78 10.57 4.45 24.11
CA GLU A 78 12.02 4.38 24.34
C GLU A 78 12.75 3.57 23.27
N LEU A 79 12.19 2.42 22.87
CA LEU A 79 12.76 1.61 21.80
C LEU A 79 12.71 2.34 20.46
N PHE A 80 11.59 3.01 20.17
CA PHE A 80 11.45 3.78 18.94
C PHE A 80 12.45 4.95 18.89
N ALA A 81 12.58 5.72 19.97
CA ALA A 81 13.54 6.81 20.06
C ALA A 81 14.99 6.33 19.89
N LEU A 82 15.34 5.17 20.46
CA LEU A 82 16.64 4.54 20.25
C LEU A 82 16.90 4.24 18.78
N ILE A 83 15.91 3.71 18.05
CA ILE A 83 16.01 3.40 16.62
C ILE A 83 16.09 4.69 15.79
N ALA A 84 15.21 5.66 16.04
CA ALA A 84 15.13 6.93 15.31
C ALA A 84 16.40 7.79 15.47
N GLN A 85 17.13 7.63 16.59
CA GLN A 85 18.38 8.34 16.89
C GLN A 85 19.64 7.57 16.48
N ASP A 86 19.51 6.51 15.65
CA ASP A 86 20.62 5.64 15.18
C ASP A 86 21.43 4.97 16.32
N ASN A 87 20.81 4.74 17.45
CA ASN A 87 21.46 4.08 18.58
C ASN A 87 21.38 2.54 18.52
N SER A 88 20.96 1.97 17.38
CA SER A 88 20.92 0.52 17.16
C SER A 88 22.03 0.07 16.19
N ASN A 89 22.98 -0.67 16.70
CA ASN A 89 24.06 -1.26 15.86
C ASN A 89 23.54 -2.36 14.90
N VAL A 90 22.33 -2.89 15.10
CA VAL A 90 21.74 -3.95 14.28
C VAL A 90 20.93 -3.35 13.14
N ILE A 91 20.16 -2.31 13.41
CA ILE A 91 19.32 -1.64 12.42
C ILE A 91 20.16 -0.67 11.57
N GLY A 92 21.06 0.06 12.18
CA GLY A 92 21.87 1.08 11.52
C GLY A 92 21.17 2.43 11.43
N THR A 93 21.52 3.18 10.41
CA THR A 93 21.00 4.54 10.18
C THR A 93 19.56 4.52 9.70
N ILE A 94 18.72 5.39 10.29
CA ILE A 94 17.33 5.62 9.88
C ILE A 94 17.14 7.08 9.52
N ASN A 95 16.70 7.34 8.28
CA ASN A 95 16.45 8.69 7.80
C ASN A 95 15.09 9.23 8.29
N GLY A 96 14.11 8.34 8.47
CA GLY A 96 12.76 8.72 8.84
C GLY A 96 11.78 7.56 8.77
N ALA A 97 10.52 7.87 8.54
CA ALA A 97 9.45 6.89 8.41
C ALA A 97 8.44 7.30 7.33
N PHE A 98 7.82 6.29 6.75
CA PHE A 98 6.55 6.45 6.07
C PHE A 98 5.45 5.90 6.97
N VAL A 99 4.55 6.75 7.41
CA VAL A 99 3.52 6.38 8.37
C VAL A 99 2.14 6.86 7.93
N SER A 100 1.14 6.00 8.08
CA SER A 100 -0.25 6.35 7.81
C SER A 100 -0.90 7.06 8.99
N THR A 101 -1.79 8.02 8.70
CA THR A 101 -2.67 8.59 9.75
C THR A 101 -3.69 7.57 10.29
N CYS A 102 -3.82 6.39 9.65
CA CYS A 102 -4.58 5.25 10.18
C CYS A 102 -3.84 4.49 11.29
N ASP A 103 -2.54 4.71 11.47
CA ASP A 103 -1.72 4.10 12.51
C ASP A 103 -1.33 5.14 13.58
N PRO A 104 -2.23 5.45 14.53
CA PRO A 104 -2.03 6.54 15.48
C PRO A 104 -0.87 6.31 16.44
N LYS A 105 -0.55 5.06 16.78
CA LYS A 105 0.57 4.74 17.69
C LYS A 105 1.91 5.00 17.02
N PHE A 106 2.12 4.43 15.84
CA PHE A 106 3.35 4.65 15.07
C PHE A 106 3.50 6.13 14.69
N LEU A 107 2.37 6.78 14.30
CA LEU A 107 2.37 8.21 13.99
C LEU A 107 2.81 9.07 15.18
N SER A 108 2.29 8.82 16.38
CA SER A 108 2.70 9.58 17.58
C SER A 108 4.21 9.51 17.82
N MET A 109 4.78 8.30 17.77
CA MET A 109 6.23 8.12 17.95
C MET A 109 7.04 8.81 16.84
N CYS A 110 6.54 8.79 15.60
CA CYS A 110 7.15 9.54 14.50
C CYS A 110 7.13 11.05 14.75
N LEU A 111 6.01 11.59 15.24
CA LEU A 111 5.86 13.02 15.53
C LEU A 111 6.84 13.49 16.62
N ASP A 112 6.99 12.71 17.68
CA ASP A 112 7.88 13.02 18.80
C ASP A 112 9.37 13.04 18.39
N ASN A 113 9.74 12.35 17.32
CA ASN A 113 11.12 12.27 16.83
C ASN A 113 11.33 13.04 15.50
N SER A 114 10.34 13.79 15.02
CA SER A 114 10.37 14.42 13.70
C SER A 114 11.12 15.75 13.68
N THR A 115 11.87 15.97 12.60
CA THR A 115 12.41 17.29 12.23
C THR A 115 11.60 17.95 11.12
N SER A 116 11.00 17.14 10.22
CA SER A 116 10.07 17.62 9.21
C SER A 116 9.06 16.56 8.81
N ILE A 117 7.91 17.01 8.31
CA ILE A 117 6.81 16.15 7.91
C ILE A 117 6.22 16.65 6.60
N LYS A 118 5.99 15.75 5.66
CA LYS A 118 5.27 16.06 4.43
C LYS A 118 4.24 14.99 4.10
N VAL A 119 3.14 15.39 3.45
CA VAL A 119 2.16 14.44 2.91
C VAL A 119 2.76 13.83 1.65
N ASN A 120 2.96 12.51 1.67
CA ASN A 120 3.42 11.73 0.53
C ASN A 120 2.23 11.33 -0.36
N ALA A 121 1.22 10.66 0.20
CA ALA A 121 0.05 10.20 -0.55
C ALA A 121 -1.26 10.51 0.17
N LEU A 122 -2.33 10.57 -0.62
CA LEU A 122 -3.70 10.66 -0.18
C LEU A 122 -4.33 9.26 -0.26
N MET A 123 -4.96 8.83 0.81
CA MET A 123 -5.62 7.52 0.91
C MET A 123 -7.14 7.73 0.82
N TYR A 124 -7.77 6.97 -0.06
CA TYR A 124 -9.20 7.08 -0.38
C TYR A 124 -9.88 5.76 -0.09
N CYS A 125 -11.10 5.85 0.42
CA CYS A 125 -11.94 4.69 0.69
C CYS A 125 -13.37 4.94 0.19
N GLY A 126 -14.03 3.88 -0.26
CA GLY A 126 -15.45 3.93 -0.62
C GLY A 126 -16.32 3.97 0.62
N ILE A 127 -17.49 4.61 0.50
CA ILE A 127 -18.51 4.56 1.54
C ILE A 127 -19.28 3.24 1.37
N HIS A 128 -19.32 2.42 2.41
CA HIS A 128 -20.22 1.27 2.46
C HIS A 128 -21.66 1.73 2.11
N LYS A 129 -22.23 1.20 1.00
CA LYS A 129 -23.62 1.42 0.54
C LYS A 129 -23.94 2.68 -0.28
N ALA A 130 -22.99 3.52 -0.68
CA ALA A 130 -23.33 4.50 -1.72
C ALA A 130 -23.54 3.74 -3.05
N ALA A 131 -24.71 3.96 -3.69
CA ALA A 131 -24.93 3.45 -5.04
C ALA A 131 -23.89 4.11 -5.96
N SER A 132 -22.86 3.36 -6.34
CA SER A 132 -21.84 3.85 -7.26
C SER A 132 -22.50 4.21 -8.59
N LYS A 133 -22.11 5.33 -9.17
CA LYS A 133 -22.57 5.65 -10.53
C LYS A 133 -22.16 4.53 -11.47
N PRO A 134 -23.02 4.12 -12.41
CA PRO A 134 -22.65 3.10 -13.38
C PRO A 134 -21.43 3.55 -14.18
N ALA A 135 -20.58 2.59 -14.53
CA ALA A 135 -19.49 2.81 -15.47
C ALA A 135 -20.03 2.75 -16.90
N ASN A 136 -19.50 3.61 -17.78
CA ASN A 136 -19.84 3.59 -19.21
C ASN A 136 -18.93 2.69 -20.05
N ILE A 137 -18.01 1.98 -19.38
CA ILE A 137 -17.06 1.05 -20.00
C ILE A 137 -17.17 -0.33 -19.37
N SER A 138 -16.73 -1.34 -20.11
CA SER A 138 -16.61 -2.71 -19.62
C SER A 138 -15.15 -3.09 -19.51
N LEU A 139 -14.74 -3.60 -18.35
CA LEU A 139 -13.42 -4.18 -18.15
C LEU A 139 -13.47 -5.67 -18.44
N THR A 140 -12.42 -6.19 -19.07
CA THR A 140 -12.21 -7.62 -19.29
C THR A 140 -11.08 -8.12 -18.42
N GLU A 141 -11.25 -9.27 -17.80
CA GLU A 141 -10.20 -9.94 -17.03
C GLU A 141 -9.00 -10.25 -17.94
N ALA A 142 -7.79 -10.04 -17.47
CA ALA A 142 -6.57 -10.34 -18.20
C ALA A 142 -6.21 -11.82 -18.08
N PHE A 143 -5.69 -12.41 -19.17
CA PHE A 143 -5.23 -13.80 -19.24
C PHE A 143 -3.71 -13.87 -19.46
N GLU A 144 -3.11 -15.04 -19.19
CA GLU A 144 -1.66 -15.26 -19.28
C GLU A 144 -1.07 -14.91 -20.65
N ASP A 145 -1.78 -15.20 -21.73
CA ASP A 145 -1.36 -14.90 -23.11
C ASP A 145 -1.30 -13.40 -23.41
N GLN A 146 -1.93 -12.58 -22.58
CA GLN A 146 -1.96 -11.12 -22.70
C GLN A 146 -0.88 -10.41 -21.85
N ILE A 147 -0.13 -11.13 -21.01
CA ILE A 147 0.84 -10.52 -20.06
C ILE A 147 1.81 -9.57 -20.78
N HIS A 148 2.34 -9.96 -21.93
CA HIS A 148 3.26 -9.13 -22.71
C HIS A 148 2.62 -7.80 -23.10
N THR A 149 1.35 -7.81 -23.51
CA THR A 149 0.62 -6.58 -23.89
C THR A 149 0.47 -5.64 -22.71
N PHE A 150 0.10 -6.16 -21.52
CA PHE A 150 -0.01 -5.34 -20.30
C PHE A 150 1.34 -4.79 -19.85
N VAL A 151 2.41 -5.58 -19.94
CA VAL A 151 3.79 -5.14 -19.58
C VAL A 151 4.26 -4.02 -20.50
N GLU A 152 4.14 -4.17 -21.83
CA GLU A 152 4.52 -3.13 -22.80
C GLU A 152 3.70 -1.87 -22.61
N PHE A 153 2.39 -2.02 -22.40
CA PHE A 153 1.48 -0.91 -22.12
C PHE A 153 1.90 -0.12 -20.89
N ALA A 154 2.11 -0.80 -19.75
CA ALA A 154 2.47 -0.13 -18.50
C ALA A 154 3.88 0.47 -18.55
N ALA A 155 4.86 -0.24 -19.11
CA ALA A 155 6.21 0.29 -19.30
C ALA A 155 6.20 1.59 -20.11
N HIS A 156 5.40 1.65 -21.17
CA HIS A 156 5.22 2.87 -21.98
C HIS A 156 4.50 3.98 -21.21
N ALA A 157 3.44 3.63 -20.48
CA ALA A 157 2.55 4.61 -19.85
C ALA A 157 3.14 5.25 -18.59
N ILE A 158 3.93 4.51 -17.79
CA ILE A 158 4.44 4.96 -16.48
C ILE A 158 5.96 4.78 -16.32
N GLY A 159 6.67 4.20 -17.30
CA GLY A 159 8.12 4.05 -17.26
C GLY A 159 8.64 3.00 -16.26
N ALA A 160 7.77 2.11 -15.78
CA ALA A 160 8.19 1.06 -14.84
C ALA A 160 9.03 -0.03 -15.51
N PRO A 161 10.01 -0.66 -14.80
CA PRO A 161 10.84 -1.72 -15.35
C PRO A 161 10.03 -2.94 -15.78
N LYS A 162 10.26 -3.45 -17.00
CA LYS A 162 9.48 -4.57 -17.57
C LYS A 162 9.61 -5.86 -16.76
N GLU A 163 10.78 -6.14 -16.20
CA GLU A 163 11.01 -7.33 -15.37
C GLU A 163 10.14 -7.31 -14.13
N TRP A 164 10.08 -6.17 -13.45
CA TRP A 164 9.19 -5.96 -12.30
C TRP A 164 7.71 -6.09 -12.71
N LEU A 165 7.30 -5.42 -13.79
CA LEU A 165 5.94 -5.49 -14.31
C LEU A 165 5.53 -6.92 -14.69
N THR A 166 6.44 -7.72 -15.26
CA THR A 166 6.16 -9.12 -15.63
C THR A 166 5.83 -9.95 -14.39
N SER A 167 6.62 -9.84 -13.32
CA SER A 167 6.36 -10.54 -12.07
C SER A 167 5.08 -10.04 -11.40
N TYR A 168 4.90 -8.73 -11.36
CA TYR A 168 3.77 -8.09 -10.72
C TYR A 168 2.44 -8.43 -11.43
N PHE A 169 2.34 -8.22 -12.74
CA PHE A 169 1.14 -8.54 -13.50
C PHE A 169 0.88 -10.04 -13.62
N GLY A 170 1.95 -10.88 -13.65
CA GLY A 170 1.81 -12.32 -13.59
C GLY A 170 1.08 -12.78 -12.34
N ASN A 171 1.44 -12.22 -11.18
CA ASN A 171 0.76 -12.48 -9.91
C ASN A 171 -0.70 -11.99 -9.95
N LEU A 172 -0.96 -10.79 -10.47
CA LEU A 172 -2.33 -10.27 -10.57
C LEU A 172 -3.21 -11.10 -11.52
N ILE A 173 -2.67 -11.57 -12.65
CA ILE A 173 -3.38 -12.46 -13.57
C ILE A 173 -3.72 -13.79 -12.88
N ALA A 174 -2.74 -14.42 -12.22
CA ALA A 174 -2.96 -15.66 -11.48
C ALA A 174 -4.04 -15.54 -10.38
N ARG A 175 -4.19 -14.36 -9.79
CA ARG A 175 -5.19 -14.03 -8.79
C ARG A 175 -6.51 -13.48 -9.36
N ARG A 176 -6.60 -13.31 -10.69
CA ARG A 176 -7.75 -12.71 -11.39
C ARG A 176 -8.05 -11.29 -10.90
N GLU A 177 -7.02 -10.50 -10.72
CA GLU A 177 -7.05 -9.14 -10.14
C GLU A 177 -6.62 -8.06 -11.16
N LEU A 178 -6.22 -8.45 -12.38
CA LEU A 178 -5.85 -7.54 -13.49
C LEU A 178 -6.94 -7.51 -14.55
N PHE A 179 -7.28 -6.31 -15.02
CA PHE A 179 -8.33 -6.05 -16.00
C PHE A 179 -7.86 -5.08 -17.07
N GLY A 180 -8.38 -5.22 -18.28
CA GLY A 180 -8.12 -4.32 -19.41
C GLY A 180 -9.38 -3.61 -19.90
N TYR A 181 -9.24 -2.34 -20.25
CA TYR A 181 -10.20 -1.63 -21.10
C TYR A 181 -9.64 -1.53 -22.51
N TRP A 182 -10.39 -2.03 -23.49
CA TRP A 182 -9.96 -2.17 -24.88
C TRP A 182 -10.84 -1.38 -25.82
N GLU A 183 -10.23 -0.64 -26.74
CA GLU A 183 -10.92 0.00 -27.86
C GLU A 183 -10.31 -0.48 -29.18
N LYS A 184 -11.12 -0.97 -30.09
CA LYS A 184 -10.69 -1.45 -31.44
C LYS A 184 -9.49 -2.41 -31.39
N GLY A 185 -9.44 -3.26 -30.36
CA GLY A 185 -8.36 -4.23 -30.17
C GLY A 185 -7.08 -3.67 -29.52
N GLN A 186 -7.07 -2.40 -29.15
CA GLN A 186 -5.95 -1.75 -28.44
C GLN A 186 -6.26 -1.62 -26.95
N LEU A 187 -5.29 -1.94 -26.10
CA LEU A 187 -5.39 -1.70 -24.65
C LEU A 187 -5.27 -0.20 -24.36
N VAL A 188 -6.35 0.38 -23.86
CA VAL A 188 -6.48 1.82 -23.55
C VAL A 188 -6.17 2.11 -22.09
N ALA A 189 -6.59 1.20 -21.20
CA ALA A 189 -6.29 1.31 -19.79
C ALA A 189 -6.21 -0.08 -19.14
N SER A 190 -5.39 -0.20 -18.09
CA SER A 190 -5.44 -1.32 -17.16
C SER A 190 -6.11 -0.90 -15.86
N GLY A 191 -6.76 -1.87 -15.22
CA GLY A 191 -7.36 -1.73 -13.89
C GLY A 191 -6.95 -2.89 -13.01
N GLU A 192 -6.78 -2.64 -11.71
CA GLU A 192 -6.41 -3.63 -10.72
C GLU A 192 -7.41 -3.62 -9.59
N CYS A 193 -7.81 -4.80 -9.12
CA CYS A 193 -8.69 -4.99 -7.97
C CYS A 193 -8.03 -6.02 -7.06
N ARG A 194 -7.07 -5.58 -6.25
CA ARG A 194 -6.23 -6.42 -5.40
C ARG A 194 -6.94 -6.76 -4.10
N LYS A 195 -6.98 -8.04 -3.75
CA LYS A 195 -7.60 -8.54 -2.52
C LYS A 195 -6.54 -8.88 -1.48
N PHE A 196 -6.85 -8.59 -0.24
CA PHE A 196 -5.99 -8.93 0.89
C PHE A 196 -6.25 -10.37 1.33
N ASP A 197 -5.20 -11.13 1.66
CA ASP A 197 -5.28 -12.56 1.98
C ASP A 197 -5.48 -12.82 3.48
N GLU A 198 -4.88 -12.01 4.35
CA GLU A 198 -4.82 -12.29 5.79
C GLU A 198 -5.41 -11.16 6.65
N HIS A 199 -5.13 -9.91 6.29
CA HIS A 199 -5.56 -8.72 7.03
C HIS A 199 -6.33 -7.80 6.10
N GLN A 200 -7.28 -7.03 6.64
CA GLN A 200 -8.09 -6.09 5.84
C GLN A 200 -8.89 -6.79 4.71
N THR A 201 -9.28 -8.06 4.92
CA THR A 201 -9.91 -8.91 3.88
C THR A 201 -11.27 -8.42 3.42
N GLU A 202 -11.87 -7.45 4.11
CA GLU A 202 -13.11 -6.76 3.73
C GLU A 202 -12.89 -5.63 2.72
N PHE A 203 -11.62 -5.35 2.34
CA PHE A 203 -11.27 -4.30 1.40
C PHE A 203 -10.69 -4.84 0.10
N ALA A 204 -10.78 -4.02 -0.96
CA ALA A 204 -10.06 -4.23 -2.21
C ALA A 204 -9.30 -2.97 -2.57
N ASP A 205 -8.00 -3.09 -2.83
CA ASP A 205 -7.15 -1.99 -3.25
C ASP A 205 -7.16 -1.84 -4.76
N LEU A 206 -7.62 -0.67 -5.25
CA LEU A 206 -7.83 -0.40 -6.66
C LEU A 206 -6.64 0.36 -7.26
N GLY A 207 -6.16 -0.12 -8.40
CA GLY A 207 -5.15 0.54 -9.21
C GLY A 207 -5.62 0.79 -10.63
N MET A 208 -5.05 1.79 -11.33
CA MET A 208 -5.34 2.01 -12.75
C MET A 208 -4.18 2.71 -13.46
N ILE A 209 -3.97 2.33 -14.71
CA ILE A 209 -3.06 3.01 -15.64
C ILE A 209 -3.85 3.35 -16.90
N VAL A 210 -3.71 4.57 -17.41
CA VAL A 210 -4.34 5.02 -18.67
C VAL A 210 -3.25 5.39 -19.66
N SER A 211 -3.40 4.90 -20.91
CA SER A 211 -2.53 5.27 -22.03
C SER A 211 -2.39 6.79 -22.13
N PRO A 212 -1.19 7.31 -22.38
CA PRO A 212 -0.94 8.75 -22.55
C PRO A 212 -1.92 9.41 -23.54
N ASP A 213 -2.24 8.75 -24.64
CA ASP A 213 -3.10 9.26 -25.71
C ASP A 213 -4.58 9.42 -25.30
N TYR A 214 -4.99 8.74 -24.22
CA TYR A 214 -6.37 8.75 -23.71
C TYR A 214 -6.52 9.51 -22.39
N ARG A 215 -5.45 10.16 -21.91
CA ARG A 215 -5.52 10.96 -20.70
C ARG A 215 -6.36 12.22 -20.89
N GLY A 216 -6.96 12.71 -19.82
CA GLY A 216 -7.82 13.91 -19.85
C GLY A 216 -9.23 13.67 -20.41
N GLN A 217 -9.55 12.48 -20.91
CA GLN A 217 -10.83 12.14 -21.53
C GLN A 217 -11.84 11.44 -20.58
N GLY A 218 -11.50 11.32 -19.28
CA GLY A 218 -12.36 10.72 -18.27
C GLY A 218 -12.18 9.19 -18.11
N VAL A 219 -11.36 8.54 -18.94
CA VAL A 219 -11.14 7.08 -18.92
C VAL A 219 -10.77 6.57 -17.52
N ALA A 220 -9.86 7.25 -16.80
CA ALA A 220 -9.47 6.88 -15.43
C ALA A 220 -10.66 6.81 -14.47
N THR A 221 -11.60 7.77 -14.55
CA THR A 221 -12.81 7.78 -13.72
C THR A 221 -13.72 6.60 -14.03
N GLU A 222 -13.89 6.27 -15.33
CA GLU A 222 -14.74 5.15 -15.73
C GLU A 222 -14.13 3.79 -15.37
N VAL A 223 -12.79 3.63 -15.48
CA VAL A 223 -12.07 2.44 -14.99
C VAL A 223 -12.28 2.28 -13.48
N LEU A 224 -12.08 3.34 -12.70
CA LEU A 224 -12.30 3.28 -11.25
C LEU A 224 -13.75 2.94 -10.90
N ARG A 225 -14.76 3.51 -11.59
CA ARG A 225 -16.16 3.14 -11.38
C ARG A 225 -16.43 1.67 -11.65
N ALA A 226 -15.88 1.12 -12.73
CA ALA A 226 -16.01 -0.29 -13.05
C ALA A 226 -15.36 -1.18 -11.97
N LEU A 227 -14.19 -0.80 -11.48
CA LEU A 227 -13.50 -1.51 -10.40
C LEU A 227 -14.25 -1.41 -9.06
N ILE A 228 -14.83 -0.24 -8.74
CA ILE A 228 -15.68 -0.05 -7.54
C ILE A 228 -16.88 -0.98 -7.59
N LEU A 229 -17.56 -1.07 -8.74
CA LEU A 229 -18.68 -1.98 -8.92
C LEU A 229 -18.25 -3.45 -8.81
N LEU A 230 -17.08 -3.80 -9.36
CA LEU A 230 -16.52 -5.13 -9.24
C LEU A 230 -16.22 -5.50 -7.78
N ALA A 231 -15.50 -4.64 -7.03
CA ALA A 231 -15.21 -4.85 -5.62
C ALA A 231 -16.50 -4.99 -4.80
N SER A 232 -17.47 -4.06 -5.01
CA SER A 232 -18.75 -4.08 -4.32
C SER A 232 -19.57 -5.34 -4.62
N SER A 233 -19.52 -5.86 -5.85
CA SER A 233 -20.21 -7.12 -6.23
C SER A 233 -19.65 -8.34 -5.50
N GLN A 234 -18.39 -8.26 -5.05
CA GLN A 234 -17.72 -9.26 -4.22
C GLN A 234 -17.88 -9.01 -2.72
N GLY A 235 -18.66 -8.01 -2.30
CA GLY A 235 -18.85 -7.63 -0.90
C GLY A 235 -17.68 -6.87 -0.30
N LEU A 236 -16.74 -6.39 -1.12
CA LEU A 236 -15.54 -5.70 -0.68
C LEU A 236 -15.72 -4.17 -0.72
N THR A 237 -15.10 -3.50 0.24
CA THR A 237 -15.01 -2.03 0.25
C THR A 237 -13.84 -1.58 -0.60
N PRO A 238 -14.07 -0.77 -1.66
CA PRO A 238 -12.99 -0.29 -2.50
C PRO A 238 -12.15 0.76 -1.79
N MET A 239 -10.84 0.67 -1.95
CA MET A 239 -9.88 1.67 -1.50
C MET A 239 -8.82 1.91 -2.56
N CYS A 240 -8.13 3.03 -2.51
CA CYS A 240 -6.94 3.30 -3.32
C CYS A 240 -6.12 4.44 -2.70
N SER A 241 -4.92 4.62 -3.21
CA SER A 241 -4.10 5.78 -2.87
C SER A 241 -3.51 6.43 -4.12
N THR A 242 -3.05 7.66 -3.96
CA THR A 242 -2.25 8.34 -4.97
C THR A 242 -1.37 9.40 -4.34
N GLU A 243 -0.21 9.64 -4.94
CA GLU A 243 0.70 10.70 -4.49
C GLU A 243 0.01 12.07 -4.44
N LYS A 244 0.39 12.89 -3.46
CA LYS A 244 -0.12 14.25 -3.30
C LYS A 244 0.12 15.12 -4.54
N THR A 245 1.17 14.86 -5.28
CA THR A 245 1.52 15.59 -6.51
C THR A 245 0.73 15.16 -7.73
N ASN A 246 0.11 13.98 -7.72
CA ASN A 246 -0.65 13.43 -8.85
C ASN A 246 -2.09 13.99 -8.90
N ILE A 247 -2.21 15.28 -9.21
CA ILE A 247 -3.50 15.97 -9.29
C ILE A 247 -4.49 15.33 -10.30
N PRO A 248 -4.05 14.83 -11.47
CA PRO A 248 -4.97 14.15 -12.39
C PRO A 248 -5.64 12.91 -11.76
N ALA A 249 -4.87 12.07 -11.07
CA ALA A 249 -5.41 10.89 -10.38
C ALA A 249 -6.38 11.29 -9.25
N GLN A 250 -6.02 12.27 -8.43
CA GLN A 250 -6.91 12.78 -7.37
C GLN A 250 -8.27 13.22 -7.92
N LYS A 251 -8.29 13.94 -9.05
CA LYS A 251 -9.53 14.36 -9.71
C LYS A 251 -10.34 13.18 -10.25
N ALA A 252 -9.68 12.15 -10.79
CA ALA A 252 -10.36 10.95 -11.28
C ALA A 252 -10.99 10.15 -10.13
N ILE A 253 -10.25 9.97 -9.04
CA ILE A 253 -10.68 9.26 -7.82
C ILE A 253 -11.88 9.97 -7.19
N ALA A 254 -11.81 11.29 -7.00
CA ALA A 254 -12.91 12.07 -6.45
C ALA A 254 -14.17 12.02 -7.33
N LYS A 255 -14.03 12.02 -8.67
CA LYS A 255 -15.15 11.84 -9.61
C LYS A 255 -15.74 10.44 -9.61
N ALA A 256 -14.97 9.44 -9.15
CA ALA A 256 -15.45 8.08 -8.94
C ALA A 256 -16.10 7.90 -7.55
N ASP A 257 -16.33 8.98 -6.81
CA ASP A 257 -17.01 9.04 -5.51
C ASP A 257 -16.27 8.31 -4.38
N LEU A 258 -14.92 8.16 -4.48
CA LEU A 258 -14.06 7.75 -3.37
C LEU A 258 -13.65 8.96 -2.54
N LEU A 259 -13.73 8.84 -1.21
CA LEU A 259 -13.43 9.93 -0.28
C LEU A 259 -12.06 9.74 0.36
N THR A 260 -11.34 10.85 0.52
CA THR A 260 -10.06 10.84 1.20
C THR A 260 -10.20 11.21 2.68
N HIS A 261 -9.88 10.28 3.57
CA HIS A 261 -9.89 10.48 5.00
C HIS A 261 -8.47 10.49 5.59
N HIS A 262 -7.59 9.69 5.03
CA HIS A 262 -6.26 9.45 5.57
C HIS A 262 -5.14 9.88 4.63
N ARG A 263 -3.93 9.94 5.17
CA ARG A 263 -2.69 10.33 4.49
C ARG A 263 -1.59 9.35 4.81
N LEU A 264 -0.73 9.11 3.84
CA LEU A 264 0.59 8.58 4.08
C LEU A 264 1.54 9.77 4.23
N LEU A 265 2.21 9.84 5.35
CA LEU A 265 3.16 10.90 5.68
C LEU A 265 4.57 10.36 5.50
N GLN A 266 5.46 11.18 4.95
CA GLN A 266 6.89 11.00 5.06
C GLN A 266 7.38 11.91 6.18
N VAL A 267 8.04 11.32 7.16
CA VAL A 267 8.56 11.96 8.35
C VAL A 267 10.07 11.83 8.33
N GLU A 268 10.78 12.93 8.51
CA GLU A 268 12.24 12.95 8.62
C GLU A 268 12.62 13.02 10.11
N PHE A 269 13.63 12.25 10.52
CA PHE A 269 14.14 12.26 11.91
C PHE A 269 15.40 13.14 12.05
N LYS A 270 16.04 13.48 10.93
CA LYS A 270 17.27 14.27 10.87
C LYS A 270 17.15 15.48 9.97
#